data_1692205701b764c44dad72828664fbee
#
_entry.id   1692205701b764c44dad72828664fbee
#
_cell.length_a   1.000
_cell.length_b   1.000
_cell.length_c   1.000
_cell.angle_alpha   90.00
_cell.angle_beta   90.00
_cell.angle_gamma   90.00
#
_symmetry.space_group_name_H-M   'P 1'
#
loop_
_entity.id
_entity.type
_entity.pdbx_description
1 polymer ?
#
loop_
_entity_poly.entity_id
_entity_poly.type
_entity_poly.pdbx_seq_one_letter_code
_entity_poly.pdbx_strand_id
1 'polypeptide(L)'
;DCAAGAALIAQRCPDLRSRFIIQIYHPEEYDQVADLGFEHIILTVYQMSWSEKQDTAALVRFAAEHPLEGITFPVELADTPGYVEALLEAQVPLFVHTVNDPADQAALVRQGISGIYTDLGAPAPQE
;
A
#
# COMPACT_ATOMS: atom_id res chain seq x y z
N ASP A 1 10.30 -13.21 -4.67
CA ASP A 1 11.09 -12.46 -3.70
C ASP A 1 11.20 -11.00 -4.15
N CYS A 2 10.61 -10.10 -3.38
CA CYS A 2 10.57 -8.67 -3.65
C CYS A 2 11.99 -8.07 -3.74
N ALA A 3 12.85 -8.42 -2.80
CA ALA A 3 14.22 -7.88 -2.75
C ALA A 3 15.04 -8.30 -3.98
N ALA A 4 14.89 -9.53 -4.46
CA ALA A 4 15.57 -10.01 -5.65
C ALA A 4 15.10 -9.27 -6.91
N GLY A 5 13.79 -9.03 -7.05
CA GLY A 5 13.24 -8.24 -8.15
C GLY A 5 13.71 -6.79 -8.12
N ALA A 6 13.70 -6.17 -6.96
CA ALA A 6 14.20 -4.80 -6.78
C ALA A 6 15.69 -4.71 -7.10
N ALA A 7 16.50 -5.68 -6.67
CA ALA A 7 17.93 -5.72 -6.98
C ALA A 7 18.18 -5.78 -8.48
N LEU A 8 17.38 -6.56 -9.21
CA LEU A 8 17.49 -6.66 -10.67
C LEU A 8 17.18 -5.32 -11.35
N ILE A 9 16.14 -4.62 -10.89
CA ILE A 9 15.79 -3.29 -11.40
C ILE A 9 16.93 -2.30 -11.13
N ALA A 10 17.45 -2.30 -9.90
CA ALA A 10 18.55 -1.41 -9.51
C ALA A 10 19.80 -1.65 -10.35
N GLN A 11 20.08 -2.90 -10.71
CA GLN A 11 21.21 -3.25 -11.54
C GLN A 11 21.02 -2.82 -12.99
N ARG A 12 19.83 -3.04 -13.55
CA ARG A 12 19.55 -2.81 -14.98
C ARG A 12 19.14 -1.38 -15.29
N CYS A 13 18.51 -0.70 -14.36
CA CYS A 13 17.94 0.63 -14.57
C CYS A 13 18.30 1.57 -13.40
N PRO A 14 19.61 1.73 -13.06
CA PRO A 14 20.00 2.48 -11.87
C PRO A 14 19.52 3.94 -11.88
N ASP A 15 19.45 4.56 -13.05
CA ASP A 15 19.06 5.97 -13.19
C ASP A 15 17.53 6.17 -13.09
N LEU A 16 16.75 5.09 -13.09
CA LEU A 16 15.29 5.14 -13.05
C LEU A 16 14.71 4.77 -11.69
N ARG A 17 15.54 4.52 -10.68
CA ARG A 17 15.06 4.05 -9.36
C ARG A 17 13.98 4.95 -8.77
N SER A 18 14.10 6.27 -8.90
CA SER A 18 13.12 7.22 -8.39
C SER A 18 11.76 7.19 -9.10
N ARG A 19 11.69 6.48 -10.22
CA ARG A 19 10.44 6.33 -11.00
C ARG A 19 9.68 5.07 -10.65
N PHE A 20 10.21 4.22 -9.78
CA PHE A 20 9.57 2.98 -9.36
C PHE A 20 9.00 3.15 -7.95
N ILE A 21 7.80 2.62 -7.76
CA ILE A 21 7.24 2.37 -6.43
C ILE A 21 7.38 0.87 -6.21
N ILE A 22 8.20 0.50 -5.23
CA ILE A 22 8.43 -0.91 -4.92
C ILE A 22 7.41 -1.36 -3.88
N GLN A 23 6.69 -2.43 -4.20
CA GLN A 23 5.71 -3.01 -3.31
C GLN A 23 6.38 -4.10 -2.46
N ILE A 24 6.34 -3.92 -1.14
CA ILE A 24 6.80 -4.94 -0.19
C ILE A 24 5.61 -5.64 0.46
N TYR A 25 5.78 -6.89 0.86
CA TYR A 25 4.74 -7.72 1.48
C TYR A 25 4.94 -7.93 2.97
N HIS A 26 6.15 -7.66 3.46
CA HIS A 26 6.50 -7.79 4.88
C HIS A 26 7.38 -6.61 5.30
N PRO A 27 7.20 -6.09 6.52
CA PRO A 27 8.01 -4.99 7.03
C PRO A 27 9.52 -5.23 6.95
N GLU A 28 9.96 -6.47 7.12
CA GLU A 28 11.37 -6.85 7.11
C GLU A 28 12.05 -6.62 5.76
N GLU A 29 11.27 -6.53 4.68
CA GLU A 29 11.80 -6.28 3.34
C GLU A 29 12.15 -4.81 3.11
N TYR A 30 11.71 -3.90 3.98
CA TYR A 30 11.89 -2.46 3.78
C TYR A 30 13.35 -2.06 3.63
N ASP A 31 14.19 -2.44 4.60
CA ASP A 31 15.59 -2.04 4.61
C ASP A 31 16.35 -2.61 3.40
N GLN A 32 16.01 -3.83 3.00
CA GLN A 32 16.63 -4.46 1.82
C GLN A 32 16.36 -3.66 0.55
N VAL A 33 15.14 -3.15 0.39
CA VAL A 33 14.73 -2.36 -0.77
C VAL A 33 15.30 -0.94 -0.69
N ALA A 34 15.24 -0.31 0.48
CA ALA A 34 15.77 1.03 0.72
C ALA A 34 17.28 1.08 0.48
N ASP A 35 18.02 0.06 0.92
CA ASP A 35 19.47 -0.02 0.72
C ASP A 35 19.87 -0.15 -0.76
N LEU A 36 18.95 -0.58 -1.62
CA LEU A 36 19.16 -0.59 -3.07
C LEU A 36 18.97 0.79 -3.71
N GLY A 37 18.56 1.79 -2.93
CA GLY A 37 18.38 3.17 -3.40
C GLY A 37 16.99 3.52 -3.87
N PHE A 38 15.98 2.70 -3.58
CA PHE A 38 14.58 3.03 -3.87
C PHE A 38 14.01 3.94 -2.76
N GLU A 39 13.42 5.04 -3.18
CA GLU A 39 12.85 6.03 -2.27
C GLU A 39 11.34 5.84 -2.06
N HIS A 40 10.68 5.18 -3.01
CA HIS A 40 9.23 5.04 -3.03
C HIS A 40 8.86 3.59 -2.76
N ILE A 41 8.39 3.32 -1.55
CA ILE A 41 8.05 1.97 -1.09
C ILE A 41 6.61 1.97 -0.58
N ILE A 42 5.81 1.01 -1.03
CA ILE A 42 4.44 0.79 -0.56
C ILE A 42 4.37 -0.56 0.16
N LEU A 43 3.73 -0.58 1.33
CA LEU A 43 3.51 -1.81 2.07
C LEU A 43 2.14 -2.38 1.73
N THR A 44 2.10 -3.62 1.23
CA THR A 44 0.86 -4.36 1.07
C THR A 44 0.78 -5.48 2.09
N VAL A 45 -0.32 -5.53 2.84
CA VAL A 45 -0.48 -6.52 3.91
C VAL A 45 -0.99 -7.87 3.39
N TYR A 46 -1.13 -8.02 2.09
CA TYR A 46 -1.77 -9.18 1.45
C TYR A 46 -1.20 -10.52 1.90
N GLN A 47 0.13 -10.63 2.03
CA GLN A 47 0.79 -11.89 2.39
C GLN A 47 1.01 -12.06 3.90
N MET A 48 0.69 -11.07 4.70
CA MET A 48 0.78 -11.18 6.15
C MET A 48 -0.28 -12.15 6.70
N SER A 49 -0.03 -12.70 7.88
CA SER A 49 -1.05 -13.48 8.58
C SER A 49 -2.26 -12.60 8.95
N TRP A 50 -3.40 -13.24 9.20
CA TRP A 50 -4.61 -12.49 9.54
C TRP A 50 -4.44 -11.62 10.79
N SER A 51 -3.73 -12.14 11.80
CA SER A 51 -3.46 -11.37 13.02
C SER A 51 -2.54 -10.17 12.77
N GLU A 52 -1.52 -10.32 11.93
CA GLU A 52 -0.63 -9.22 11.57
C GLU A 52 -1.35 -8.14 10.78
N LYS A 53 -2.21 -8.52 9.83
CA LYS A 53 -3.02 -7.58 9.06
C LYS A 53 -3.89 -6.70 9.94
N GLN A 54 -4.41 -7.27 11.03
CA GLN A 54 -5.32 -6.57 11.96
C GLN A 54 -4.59 -5.74 13.01
N ASP A 55 -3.29 -5.90 13.16
CA ASP A 55 -2.50 -5.13 14.14
C ASP A 55 -2.21 -3.73 13.61
N THR A 56 -3.23 -2.89 13.61
CA THR A 56 -3.14 -1.50 13.13
C THR A 56 -2.10 -0.69 13.89
N ALA A 57 -1.94 -0.93 15.19
CA ALA A 57 -0.94 -0.24 16.00
C ALA A 57 0.49 -0.54 15.51
N ALA A 58 0.78 -1.79 15.15
CA ALA A 58 2.06 -2.18 14.59
C ALA A 58 2.29 -1.54 13.22
N LEU A 59 1.25 -1.49 12.37
CA LEU A 59 1.35 -0.87 11.05
C LEU A 59 1.59 0.65 11.15
N VAL A 60 0.91 1.32 12.08
CA VAL A 60 1.10 2.76 12.32
C VAL A 60 2.51 3.04 12.83
N ARG A 61 3.02 2.24 13.79
CA ARG A 61 4.40 2.38 14.27
C ARG A 61 5.41 2.19 13.15
N PHE A 62 5.22 1.16 12.32
CA PHE A 62 6.11 0.90 11.19
C PHE A 62 6.13 2.10 10.24
N ALA A 63 4.97 2.66 9.89
CA ALA A 63 4.88 3.82 9.02
C ALA A 63 5.52 5.08 9.63
N ALA A 64 5.50 5.21 10.97
CA ALA A 64 6.16 6.32 11.65
C ALA A 64 7.68 6.22 11.60
N GLU A 65 8.21 5.00 11.59
CA GLU A 65 9.66 4.74 11.59
C GLU A 65 10.25 4.61 10.18
N HIS A 66 9.41 4.28 9.18
CA HIS A 66 9.84 4.00 7.81
C HIS A 66 8.95 4.78 6.84
N PRO A 67 9.51 5.74 6.07
CA PRO A 67 8.71 6.48 5.08
C PRO A 67 8.08 5.54 4.04
N LEU A 68 6.76 5.64 3.88
CA LEU A 68 5.99 4.84 2.93
C LEU A 68 5.20 5.74 1.98
N GLU A 69 5.09 5.33 0.72
CA GLU A 69 4.16 5.93 -0.25
C GLU A 69 2.70 5.57 0.08
N GLY A 70 2.48 4.48 0.79
CA GLY A 70 1.15 4.07 1.20
C GLY A 70 1.13 2.69 1.83
N ILE A 71 -0.06 2.34 2.33
CA ILE A 71 -0.38 1.00 2.83
C ILE A 71 -1.56 0.49 2.02
N THR A 72 -1.44 -0.73 1.49
CA THR A 72 -2.47 -1.39 0.70
C THR A 72 -3.02 -2.58 1.46
N PHE A 73 -4.34 -2.71 1.52
CA PHE A 73 -5.00 -3.81 2.24
C PHE A 73 -6.25 -4.28 1.50
N PRO A 74 -6.70 -5.54 1.76
CA PRO A 74 -7.89 -6.07 1.11
C PRO A 74 -9.17 -5.42 1.65
N VAL A 75 -10.21 -5.37 0.80
CA VAL A 75 -11.48 -4.73 1.11
C VAL A 75 -12.16 -5.28 2.37
N GLU A 76 -11.96 -6.55 2.67
CA GLU A 76 -12.51 -7.20 3.87
C GLU A 76 -12.04 -6.52 5.16
N LEU A 77 -10.83 -5.96 5.17
CA LEU A 77 -10.34 -5.20 6.31
C LEU A 77 -10.96 -3.80 6.39
N ALA A 78 -11.30 -3.21 5.23
CA ALA A 78 -12.02 -1.94 5.21
C ALA A 78 -13.40 -2.03 5.87
N ASP A 79 -14.03 -3.20 5.77
CA ASP A 79 -15.33 -3.47 6.39
C ASP A 79 -15.22 -3.77 7.91
N THR A 80 -14.01 -3.97 8.42
CA THR A 80 -13.79 -4.19 9.84
C THR A 80 -13.95 -2.88 10.60
N PRO A 81 -14.85 -2.83 11.60
CA PRO A 81 -15.09 -1.58 12.35
C PRO A 81 -13.81 -1.01 12.95
N GLY A 82 -13.56 0.28 12.71
CA GLY A 82 -12.42 0.99 13.27
C GLY A 82 -11.08 0.76 12.56
N TYR A 83 -11.01 -0.13 11.57
CA TYR A 83 -9.75 -0.45 10.90
C TYR A 83 -9.21 0.73 10.09
N VAL A 84 -10.03 1.30 9.23
CA VAL A 84 -9.62 2.43 8.39
C VAL A 84 -9.27 3.64 9.25
N GLU A 85 -10.08 3.95 10.25
CA GLU A 85 -9.86 5.06 11.17
C GLU A 85 -8.52 4.93 11.91
N ALA A 86 -8.19 3.71 12.36
CA ALA A 86 -6.91 3.46 13.03
C ALA A 86 -5.73 3.63 12.09
N LEU A 87 -5.83 3.15 10.84
CA LEU A 87 -4.75 3.29 9.86
C LEU A 87 -4.57 4.73 9.38
N LEU A 88 -5.62 5.55 9.39
CA LEU A 88 -5.49 6.97 9.04
C LEU A 88 -4.52 7.71 9.96
N GLU A 89 -4.30 7.23 11.17
CA GLU A 89 -3.31 7.80 12.09
C GLU A 89 -1.87 7.64 11.61
N ALA A 90 -1.62 6.73 10.68
CA ALA A 90 -0.30 6.59 10.05
C ALA A 90 0.08 7.79 9.19
N GLN A 91 -0.89 8.60 8.77
CA GLN A 91 -0.71 9.79 7.91
C GLN A 91 0.00 9.45 6.59
N VAL A 92 -0.25 8.26 6.06
CA VAL A 92 0.20 7.83 4.74
C VAL A 92 -1.01 7.50 3.87
N PRO A 93 -0.92 7.61 2.53
CA PRO A 93 -2.02 7.22 1.65
C PRO A 93 -2.43 5.76 1.87
N LEU A 94 -3.73 5.52 1.90
CA LEU A 94 -4.30 4.19 2.05
C LEU A 94 -4.92 3.74 0.73
N PHE A 95 -4.66 2.49 0.36
CA PHE A 95 -5.16 1.89 -0.86
C PHE A 95 -5.90 0.59 -0.54
N VAL A 96 -7.02 0.36 -1.22
CA VAL A 96 -7.84 -0.84 -1.02
C VAL A 96 -7.92 -1.65 -2.31
N HIS A 97 -7.77 -2.95 -2.23
CA HIS A 97 -7.90 -3.88 -3.36
C HIS A 97 -8.91 -4.98 -3.01
N THR A 98 -9.70 -5.45 -3.91
CA THR A 98 -10.04 -4.92 -5.22
C THR A 98 -11.51 -4.56 -5.14
N VAL A 99 -11.90 -3.39 -5.59
CA VAL A 99 -13.28 -2.91 -5.49
C VAL A 99 -13.75 -2.43 -6.87
N ASN A 100 -14.78 -3.09 -7.40
CA ASN A 100 -15.29 -2.82 -8.73
C ASN A 100 -16.63 -2.06 -8.74
N ASP A 101 -17.37 -2.06 -7.64
CA ASP A 101 -18.64 -1.35 -7.54
C ASP A 101 -18.41 0.16 -7.29
N PRO A 102 -18.95 1.05 -8.14
CA PRO A 102 -18.75 2.49 -7.98
C PRO A 102 -19.30 3.08 -6.69
N ALA A 103 -20.38 2.52 -6.14
CA ALA A 103 -20.94 3.00 -4.88
C ALA A 103 -20.02 2.67 -3.70
N ASP A 104 -19.45 1.46 -3.71
CA ASP A 104 -18.47 1.05 -2.70
C ASP A 104 -17.18 1.87 -2.80
N GLN A 105 -16.72 2.13 -4.03
CA GLN A 105 -15.56 3.01 -4.26
C GLN A 105 -15.80 4.40 -3.66
N ALA A 106 -16.96 4.99 -3.93
CA ALA A 106 -17.30 6.30 -3.41
C ALA A 106 -17.39 6.32 -1.87
N ALA A 107 -17.92 5.25 -1.27
CA ALA A 107 -17.98 5.12 0.18
C ALA A 107 -16.59 5.07 0.82
N LEU A 108 -15.67 4.31 0.23
CA LEU A 108 -14.29 4.20 0.69
C LEU A 108 -13.55 5.55 0.60
N VAL A 109 -13.71 6.27 -0.49
CA VAL A 109 -13.12 7.61 -0.64
C VAL A 109 -13.64 8.56 0.45
N ARG A 110 -14.93 8.50 0.79
CA ARG A 110 -15.49 9.30 1.88
C ARG A 110 -14.91 8.93 3.25
N GLN A 111 -14.46 7.68 3.42
CA GLN A 111 -13.80 7.26 4.66
C GLN A 111 -12.35 7.74 4.77
N GLY A 112 -11.76 8.24 3.68
CA GLY A 112 -10.38 8.72 3.67
C GLY A 112 -9.40 7.85 2.88
N ILE A 113 -9.90 6.87 2.12
CA ILE A 113 -9.08 6.04 1.24
C ILE A 113 -8.59 6.90 0.07
N SER A 114 -7.29 6.84 -0.20
CA SER A 114 -6.62 7.66 -1.22
C SER A 114 -6.68 7.04 -2.63
N GLY A 115 -6.74 5.71 -2.71
CA GLY A 115 -6.78 5.03 -4.00
C GLY A 115 -7.40 3.65 -3.90
N ILE A 116 -7.90 3.17 -5.03
CA ILE A 116 -8.62 1.90 -5.11
C ILE A 116 -8.07 1.12 -6.31
N TYR A 117 -7.72 -0.14 -6.06
CA TYR A 117 -7.43 -1.07 -7.15
C TYR A 117 -8.75 -1.61 -7.67
N THR A 118 -8.94 -1.52 -8.97
CA THR A 118 -10.12 -2.03 -9.67
C THR A 118 -9.71 -2.77 -10.94
N ASP A 119 -10.48 -3.79 -11.30
CA ASP A 119 -10.32 -4.49 -12.59
C ASP A 119 -10.97 -3.72 -13.74
N LEU A 120 -11.77 -2.72 -13.41
CA LEU A 120 -12.46 -1.88 -14.38
C LEU A 120 -11.65 -0.63 -14.66
N GLY A 121 -11.57 -0.23 -15.90
CA GLY A 121 -10.92 1.04 -16.27
C GLY A 121 -11.62 2.23 -15.60
N ALA A 122 -10.92 3.35 -15.50
CA ALA A 122 -11.52 4.57 -15.01
C ALA A 122 -12.79 4.89 -15.83
N PRO A 123 -13.88 5.28 -15.17
CA PRO A 123 -15.06 5.74 -15.92
C PRO A 123 -14.65 6.91 -16.82
N ALA A 124 -15.20 6.94 -18.02
CA ALA A 124 -14.99 8.05 -18.92
C ALA A 124 -15.32 9.36 -18.18
N PRO A 125 -14.52 10.43 -18.41
CA PRO A 125 -14.84 11.70 -17.79
C PRO A 125 -16.28 12.07 -18.10
N GLN A 126 -17.05 12.34 -17.08
CA GLN A 126 -18.40 12.85 -17.27
C GLN A 126 -18.29 14.28 -17.78
N GLU A 127 -18.80 14.50 -18.98
CA GLU A 127 -18.90 15.82 -19.54
C GLU A 127 -19.95 16.68 -18.83
#